data_a41225422adca00546f7fc1f0aff9438
#
_entry.id   a41225422adca00546f7fc1f0aff9438
#
_cell.length_a   1.000
_cell.length_b   1.000
_cell.length_c   1.000
_cell.angle_alpha   90.00
_cell.angle_beta   90.00
_cell.angle_gamma   90.00
#
_symmetry.space_group_name_H-M   'P 1'
#
loop_
_entity.id
_entity.type
_entity.pdbx_description
1 polymer ?
#
loop_
_entity_poly.entity_id
_entity_poly.type
_entity_poly.pdbx_seq_one_letter_code
_entity_poly.pdbx_strand_id
1 'polypeptide(L)'
;MVTVTMKELLEAGVHFGHQVRRWNPKMKEYIFGERNGIYIIDLQKTQKMFREALQYVTSMVAEDRGKTVLFVGTKRQAQDAVREEAERSGQYYVNQRWLGGLLTNFQTVQKSIKRLKDLEAMQTDGRYEKLTKKERIKLDRERLGLEKVLSGIKNMTRLPDSIFVIDVRKEEIAVAEANKLGIPVIAVVDTNCSPEGIDYVIPGNDDALRAVRLFASRIADAVLEGQQMLTEGGATADEPAAQESAPGTEASAIGTESAAAPAPVEAAAPATTAEASPDQPVAEPIEAAPAGEPENHSAEVVAAS
;
A
#
# COMPACT_ATOMS: atom_id res chain seq x y z
N MET A 1 -8.65 11.79 20.13
CA MET A 1 -9.52 11.12 19.12
C MET A 1 -9.82 12.06 17.98
N VAL A 2 -9.47 11.66 16.78
CA VAL A 2 -9.77 12.41 15.56
C VAL A 2 -11.30 12.48 15.39
N THR A 3 -11.86 13.68 15.32
CA THR A 3 -13.30 13.88 15.13
C THR A 3 -13.56 14.64 13.84
N VAL A 4 -14.65 14.30 13.17
CA VAL A 4 -15.09 14.97 11.95
C VAL A 4 -16.46 15.59 12.21
N THR A 5 -16.57 16.90 11.95
CA THR A 5 -17.82 17.62 12.14
C THR A 5 -18.68 17.60 10.87
N MET A 6 -20.00 17.65 11.03
CA MET A 6 -20.93 17.74 9.90
C MET A 6 -20.66 18.96 9.02
N LYS A 7 -20.20 20.07 9.62
CA LYS A 7 -19.86 21.31 8.92
C LYS A 7 -18.68 21.11 7.98
N GLU A 8 -17.61 20.45 8.44
CA GLU A 8 -16.43 20.13 7.60
C GLU A 8 -16.81 19.25 6.40
N LEU A 9 -17.64 18.22 6.61
CA LEU A 9 -18.13 17.36 5.53
C LEU A 9 -18.92 18.16 4.48
N LEU A 10 -19.76 19.07 4.94
CA LEU A 10 -20.56 19.92 4.05
C LEU A 10 -19.69 20.90 3.25
N GLU A 11 -18.76 21.59 3.90
CA GLU A 11 -17.83 22.55 3.28
C GLU A 11 -16.88 21.87 2.29
N ALA A 12 -16.47 20.65 2.58
CA ALA A 12 -15.67 19.84 1.66
C ALA A 12 -16.47 19.31 0.45
N GLY A 13 -17.80 19.37 0.47
CA GLY A 13 -18.66 18.89 -0.60
C GLY A 13 -18.78 17.37 -0.66
N VAL A 14 -18.65 16.68 0.48
CA VAL A 14 -18.75 15.23 0.59
C VAL A 14 -20.12 14.69 0.22
N HIS A 15 -21.17 15.51 0.41
CA HIS A 15 -22.55 15.13 0.15
C HIS A 15 -22.94 15.04 -1.32
N PHE A 16 -22.13 15.53 -2.25
CA PHE A 16 -22.39 15.40 -3.67
C PHE A 16 -22.01 14.03 -4.16
N GLY A 17 -22.96 13.33 -4.76
CA GLY A 17 -22.70 12.09 -5.48
C GLY A 17 -22.67 12.31 -6.99
N HIS A 18 -22.82 11.23 -7.72
CA HIS A 18 -22.82 11.22 -9.18
C HIS A 18 -24.25 11.44 -9.76
N GLN A 19 -24.29 11.62 -11.07
CA GLN A 19 -25.55 11.72 -11.81
C GLN A 19 -26.43 10.49 -11.62
N VAL A 20 -27.75 10.68 -11.53
CA VAL A 20 -28.75 9.62 -11.33
C VAL A 20 -28.59 8.45 -12.32
N ARG A 21 -28.19 8.71 -13.57
CA ARG A 21 -27.98 7.66 -14.59
C ARG A 21 -26.83 6.68 -14.27
N ARG A 22 -25.90 7.07 -13.40
CA ARG A 22 -24.67 6.31 -13.12
C ARG A 22 -24.68 5.63 -11.74
N TRP A 23 -25.78 5.72 -11.02
CA TRP A 23 -25.83 5.22 -9.65
C TRP A 23 -25.82 3.69 -9.58
N ASN A 24 -25.39 3.17 -8.43
CA ASN A 24 -25.46 1.76 -8.12
C ASN A 24 -26.67 1.52 -7.16
N PRO A 25 -27.60 0.61 -7.47
CA PRO A 25 -28.73 0.29 -6.60
C PRO A 25 -28.35 -0.10 -5.16
N LYS A 26 -27.17 -0.72 -4.97
CA LYS A 26 -26.65 -1.10 -3.65
C LYS A 26 -26.33 0.09 -2.75
N MET A 27 -26.18 1.29 -3.33
CA MET A 27 -25.95 2.53 -2.59
C MET A 27 -27.23 3.21 -2.11
N LYS A 28 -28.40 2.63 -2.38
CA LYS A 28 -29.71 3.20 -2.02
C LYS A 28 -29.80 3.61 -0.55
N GLU A 29 -29.24 2.82 0.33
CA GLU A 29 -29.29 3.07 1.79
C GLU A 29 -28.49 4.30 2.21
N TYR A 30 -27.49 4.71 1.44
CA TYR A 30 -26.59 5.83 1.74
C TYR A 30 -27.02 7.13 1.06
N ILE A 31 -28.06 7.10 0.24
CA ILE A 31 -28.57 8.25 -0.49
C ILE A 31 -29.66 8.93 0.32
N PHE A 32 -29.49 10.22 0.55
CA PHE A 32 -30.51 11.08 1.20
C PHE A 32 -31.64 11.46 0.24
N GLY A 33 -31.29 11.79 -1.01
CA GLY A 33 -32.25 12.21 -2.01
C GLY A 33 -31.59 12.61 -3.34
N GLU A 34 -32.38 13.24 -4.20
CA GLU A 34 -31.94 13.74 -5.52
C GLU A 34 -32.18 15.24 -5.60
N ARG A 35 -31.23 15.96 -6.20
CA ARG A 35 -31.34 17.37 -6.52
C ARG A 35 -30.65 17.70 -7.83
N ASN A 36 -31.35 18.31 -8.78
CA ASN A 36 -30.82 18.68 -10.10
C ASN A 36 -30.19 17.52 -10.88
N GLY A 37 -30.75 16.31 -10.79
CA GLY A 37 -30.23 15.13 -11.50
C GLY A 37 -28.95 14.53 -10.90
N ILE A 38 -28.60 14.92 -9.67
CA ILE A 38 -27.45 14.42 -8.90
C ILE A 38 -27.96 13.86 -7.59
N TYR A 39 -27.46 12.71 -7.18
CA TYR A 39 -27.74 12.14 -5.87
C TYR A 39 -27.01 12.88 -4.76
N ILE A 40 -27.67 13.04 -3.63
CA ILE A 40 -27.13 13.61 -2.41
C ILE A 40 -26.89 12.48 -1.42
N ILE A 41 -25.69 12.39 -0.89
CA ILE A 41 -25.29 11.37 0.10
C ILE A 41 -25.72 11.83 1.49
N ASP A 42 -26.16 10.89 2.32
CA ASP A 42 -26.54 11.13 3.71
C ASP A 42 -25.32 11.34 4.60
N LEU A 43 -25.03 12.60 4.92
CA LEU A 43 -23.87 12.96 5.75
C LEU A 43 -23.95 12.45 7.19
N GLN A 44 -25.14 12.17 7.73
CA GLN A 44 -25.25 11.61 9.08
C GLN A 44 -24.68 10.19 9.13
N LYS A 45 -25.01 9.40 8.10
CA LYS A 45 -24.44 8.06 7.93
C LYS A 45 -22.94 8.12 7.65
N THR A 46 -22.52 9.03 6.75
CA THR A 46 -21.11 9.26 6.46
C THR A 46 -20.33 9.57 7.73
N GLN A 47 -20.79 10.51 8.55
CA GLN A 47 -20.10 10.89 9.78
C GLN A 47 -19.95 9.72 10.76
N LYS A 48 -21.01 8.92 10.92
CA LYS A 48 -21.01 7.76 11.80
C LYS A 48 -20.00 6.70 11.32
N MET A 49 -20.13 6.29 10.07
CA MET A 49 -19.30 5.23 9.48
C MET A 49 -17.83 5.68 9.35
N PHE A 50 -17.60 6.94 9.04
CA PHE A 50 -16.25 7.49 9.01
C PHE A 50 -15.59 7.49 10.40
N ARG A 51 -16.34 7.80 11.44
CA ARG A 51 -15.84 7.71 12.82
C ARG A 51 -15.47 6.27 13.19
N GLU A 52 -16.29 5.30 12.81
CA GLU A 52 -16.02 3.88 13.02
C GLU A 52 -14.72 3.45 12.29
N ALA A 53 -14.53 3.90 11.04
CA ALA A 53 -13.31 3.66 10.28
C ALA A 53 -12.06 4.30 10.94
N LEU A 54 -12.17 5.54 11.42
CA LEU A 54 -11.07 6.22 12.12
C LEU A 54 -10.70 5.49 13.43
N GLN A 55 -11.70 5.06 14.21
CA GLN A 55 -11.47 4.29 15.44
C GLN A 55 -10.75 2.98 15.14
N TYR A 56 -11.16 2.28 14.08
CA TYR A 56 -10.49 1.05 13.65
C TYR A 56 -9.02 1.30 13.32
N VAL A 57 -8.72 2.34 12.51
CA VAL A 57 -7.34 2.68 12.13
C VAL A 57 -6.50 3.01 13.37
N THR A 58 -7.00 3.87 14.26
CA THR A 58 -6.31 4.26 15.50
C THR A 58 -6.04 3.03 16.36
N SER A 59 -7.04 2.16 16.59
CA SER A 59 -6.89 0.95 17.40
C SER A 59 -5.88 -0.02 16.79
N MET A 60 -5.99 -0.27 15.47
CA MET A 60 -5.10 -1.17 14.76
C MET A 60 -3.63 -0.72 14.87
N VAL A 61 -3.36 0.57 14.67
CA VAL A 61 -1.99 1.12 14.75
C VAL A 61 -1.50 1.16 16.19
N ALA A 62 -2.40 1.36 17.17
CA ALA A 62 -2.06 1.35 18.60
C ALA A 62 -1.73 -0.05 19.17
N GLU A 63 -2.09 -1.13 18.47
CA GLU A 63 -1.77 -2.50 18.91
C GLU A 63 -0.29 -2.86 18.67
N ASP A 64 0.29 -2.45 17.54
CA ASP A 64 1.66 -2.80 17.16
C ASP A 64 2.30 -1.69 16.30
N ARG A 65 3.53 -1.29 16.68
CA ARG A 65 4.35 -0.30 15.94
C ARG A 65 4.62 -0.67 14.49
N GLY A 66 4.51 -1.96 14.16
CA GLY A 66 4.76 -2.45 12.82
C GLY A 66 3.55 -2.36 11.90
N LYS A 67 2.33 -2.11 12.39
CA LYS A 67 1.12 -2.11 11.54
C LYS A 67 1.09 -0.93 10.58
N THR A 68 0.72 -1.23 9.34
CA THR A 68 0.81 -0.30 8.23
C THR A 68 -0.50 -0.22 7.46
N VAL A 69 -0.79 0.98 6.96
CA VAL A 69 -1.92 1.28 6.08
C VAL A 69 -1.39 1.61 4.69
N LEU A 70 -1.92 0.97 3.65
CA LEU A 70 -1.60 1.32 2.28
C LEU A 70 -2.67 2.26 1.72
N PHE A 71 -2.28 3.49 1.40
CA PHE A 71 -3.15 4.48 0.77
C PHE A 71 -3.22 4.23 -0.73
N VAL A 72 -4.42 4.08 -1.28
CA VAL A 72 -4.65 3.78 -2.70
C VAL A 72 -5.58 4.82 -3.31
N GLY A 73 -5.09 5.48 -4.36
CA GLY A 73 -5.91 6.47 -5.08
C GLY A 73 -5.23 6.91 -6.36
N THR A 74 -5.57 6.25 -7.48
CA THR A 74 -4.98 6.55 -8.78
C THR A 74 -5.76 7.61 -9.57
N LYS A 75 -6.89 8.07 -9.04
CA LYS A 75 -7.65 9.17 -9.62
C LYS A 75 -6.85 10.46 -9.59
N ARG A 76 -6.86 11.23 -10.70
CA ARG A 76 -6.07 12.47 -10.80
C ARG A 76 -6.28 13.42 -9.62
N GLN A 77 -7.51 13.50 -9.12
CA GLN A 77 -7.87 14.33 -7.98
C GLN A 77 -7.33 13.80 -6.63
N ALA A 78 -7.04 12.50 -6.57
CA ALA A 78 -6.57 11.85 -5.33
C ALA A 78 -5.04 11.74 -5.25
N GLN A 79 -4.33 11.76 -6.39
CA GLN A 79 -2.90 11.44 -6.48
C GLN A 79 -2.02 12.24 -5.53
N ASP A 80 -2.22 13.55 -5.46
CA ASP A 80 -1.39 14.43 -4.64
C ASP A 80 -1.77 14.32 -3.16
N ALA A 81 -3.08 14.30 -2.85
CA ALA A 81 -3.55 14.17 -1.48
C ALA A 81 -3.13 12.85 -0.84
N VAL A 82 -3.24 11.75 -1.59
CA VAL A 82 -2.81 10.41 -1.14
C VAL A 82 -1.31 10.39 -0.85
N ARG A 83 -0.49 10.98 -1.73
CA ARG A 83 0.96 11.05 -1.52
C ARG A 83 1.31 11.90 -0.30
N GLU A 84 0.82 13.14 -0.24
CA GLU A 84 1.13 14.09 0.84
C GLU A 84 0.76 13.50 2.23
N GLU A 85 -0.43 12.91 2.35
CA GLU A 85 -0.91 12.40 3.62
C GLU A 85 -0.28 11.07 4.03
N ALA A 86 0.02 10.20 3.07
CA ALA A 86 0.77 8.97 3.35
C ALA A 86 2.21 9.28 3.77
N GLU A 87 2.90 10.20 3.09
CA GLU A 87 4.25 10.64 3.47
C GLU A 87 4.24 11.32 4.85
N ARG A 88 3.23 12.15 5.15
CA ARG A 88 3.07 12.81 6.46
C ARG A 88 2.91 11.81 7.61
N SER A 89 2.18 10.73 7.39
CA SER A 89 1.93 9.69 8.40
C SER A 89 2.95 8.54 8.38
N GLY A 90 3.96 8.61 7.50
CA GLY A 90 4.97 7.56 7.34
C GLY A 90 4.42 6.24 6.80
N GLN A 91 3.32 6.31 6.04
CA GLN A 91 2.64 5.16 5.46
C GLN A 91 2.97 4.97 3.97
N TYR A 92 2.58 3.83 3.43
CA TYR A 92 2.80 3.50 2.02
C TYR A 92 1.64 4.00 1.15
N TYR A 93 1.92 4.25 -0.14
CA TYR A 93 0.89 4.69 -1.07
C TYR A 93 1.06 4.16 -2.48
N VAL A 94 -0.06 4.10 -3.21
CA VAL A 94 -0.13 3.85 -4.66
C VAL A 94 -1.03 4.92 -5.26
N ASN A 95 -0.43 5.87 -6.00
CA ASN A 95 -1.14 7.03 -6.53
C ASN A 95 -1.14 7.16 -8.05
N GLN A 96 -0.41 6.31 -8.80
CA GLN A 96 -0.34 6.40 -10.25
C GLN A 96 -1.15 5.31 -10.94
N ARG A 97 -0.78 4.06 -10.69
CA ARG A 97 -1.44 2.90 -11.27
C ARG A 97 -1.29 1.70 -10.35
N TRP A 98 -2.39 1.03 -10.06
CA TRP A 98 -2.35 -0.26 -9.41
C TRP A 98 -1.79 -1.32 -10.36
N LEU A 99 -0.77 -2.02 -9.95
CA LEU A 99 -0.24 -3.16 -10.68
C LEU A 99 -1.03 -4.40 -10.29
N GLY A 100 -1.63 -5.09 -11.27
CA GLY A 100 -2.29 -6.37 -10.99
C GLY A 100 -1.30 -7.35 -10.35
N GLY A 101 -1.71 -7.96 -9.22
CA GLY A 101 -0.83 -8.82 -8.43
C GLY A 101 0.04 -8.08 -7.42
N LEU A 102 -0.21 -6.79 -7.15
CA LEU A 102 0.61 -6.00 -6.22
C LEU A 102 0.62 -6.62 -4.82
N LEU A 103 -0.52 -7.09 -4.34
CA LEU A 103 -0.63 -7.79 -3.06
C LEU A 103 -0.51 -9.30 -3.23
N THR A 104 -1.23 -9.88 -4.18
CA THR A 104 -1.31 -11.35 -4.37
C THR A 104 -0.02 -11.95 -4.93
N ASN A 105 0.80 -11.17 -5.63
CA ASN A 105 2.11 -11.59 -6.15
C ASN A 105 3.22 -10.65 -5.65
N PHE A 106 3.21 -10.37 -4.37
CA PHE A 106 4.11 -9.40 -3.74
C PHE A 106 5.60 -9.73 -3.94
N GLN A 107 5.96 -11.01 -4.00
CA GLN A 107 7.35 -11.43 -4.26
C GLN A 107 7.88 -10.93 -5.60
N THR A 108 7.05 -10.92 -6.64
CA THR A 108 7.43 -10.39 -7.96
C THR A 108 7.55 -8.87 -7.92
N VAL A 109 6.66 -8.20 -7.19
CA VAL A 109 6.74 -6.75 -6.98
C VAL A 109 8.01 -6.37 -6.23
N GLN A 110 8.41 -7.14 -5.22
CA GLN A 110 9.69 -6.94 -4.50
C GLN A 110 10.91 -7.07 -5.42
N LYS A 111 10.88 -7.99 -6.40
CA LYS A 111 11.97 -8.07 -7.42
C LYS A 111 12.04 -6.78 -8.25
N SER A 112 10.89 -6.21 -8.61
CA SER A 112 10.83 -4.93 -9.34
C SER A 112 11.30 -3.74 -8.48
N ILE A 113 10.97 -3.73 -7.19
CA ILE A 113 11.48 -2.74 -6.22
C ILE A 113 13.00 -2.88 -6.07
N LYS A 114 13.51 -4.10 -5.95
CA LYS A 114 14.96 -4.34 -5.91
C LYS A 114 15.64 -3.83 -7.18
N ARG A 115 15.07 -4.11 -8.35
CA ARG A 115 15.57 -3.60 -9.63
C ARG A 115 15.61 -2.07 -9.67
N LEU A 116 14.58 -1.38 -9.14
CA LEU A 116 14.58 0.08 -9.03
C LEU A 116 15.73 0.56 -8.13
N LYS A 117 15.92 -0.04 -6.95
CA LYS A 117 17.01 0.29 -6.03
C LYS A 117 18.39 0.04 -6.66
N ASP A 118 18.54 -1.05 -7.41
CA ASP A 118 19.78 -1.36 -8.14
C ASP A 118 20.08 -0.30 -9.21
N LEU A 119 19.06 0.18 -9.95
CA LEU A 119 19.22 1.23 -10.95
C LEU A 119 19.63 2.57 -10.33
N GLU A 120 19.08 2.91 -9.17
CA GLU A 120 19.48 4.11 -8.40
C GLU A 120 20.90 3.99 -7.87
N ALA A 121 21.27 2.82 -7.32
CA ALA A 121 22.62 2.54 -6.83
C ALA A 121 23.66 2.62 -7.98
N MET A 122 23.31 2.17 -9.18
CA MET A 122 24.20 2.29 -10.35
C MET A 122 24.56 3.73 -10.70
N GLN A 123 23.66 4.68 -10.43
CA GLN A 123 23.93 6.11 -10.66
C GLN A 123 24.94 6.69 -9.65
N THR A 124 24.89 6.22 -8.39
CA THR A 124 25.79 6.69 -7.32
C THR A 124 27.15 5.99 -7.35
N ASP A 125 27.21 4.73 -7.76
CA ASP A 125 28.43 3.90 -7.77
C ASP A 125 29.39 4.16 -8.96
N GLY A 126 29.05 5.10 -9.86
CA GLY A 126 29.83 5.40 -11.05
C GLY A 126 29.79 4.31 -12.15
N ARG A 127 29.04 3.22 -11.94
CA ARG A 127 28.82 2.20 -12.98
C ARG A 127 28.08 2.75 -14.20
N TYR A 128 27.24 3.75 -13.97
CA TYR A 128 26.47 4.42 -14.99
C TYR A 128 27.35 5.17 -16.00
N GLU A 129 28.47 5.75 -15.59
CA GLU A 129 29.39 6.50 -16.45
C GLU A 129 30.12 5.61 -17.46
N LYS A 130 30.31 4.33 -17.12
CA LYS A 130 30.98 3.34 -17.98
C LYS A 130 30.10 2.81 -19.10
N LEU A 131 28.81 3.13 -19.10
CA LEU A 131 27.84 2.65 -20.09
C LEU A 131 27.79 3.55 -21.31
N THR A 132 27.43 2.95 -22.46
CA THR A 132 27.18 3.73 -23.69
C THR A 132 25.97 4.66 -23.56
N LYS A 133 25.93 5.74 -24.33
CA LYS A 133 24.80 6.70 -24.30
C LYS A 133 23.44 6.02 -24.52
N LYS A 134 23.37 5.01 -25.41
CA LYS A 134 22.14 4.29 -25.72
C LYS A 134 21.64 3.46 -24.52
N GLU A 135 22.56 2.81 -23.82
CA GLU A 135 22.26 2.03 -22.62
C GLU A 135 21.79 2.93 -21.47
N ARG A 136 22.47 4.05 -21.24
CA ARG A 136 22.07 5.05 -20.23
C ARG A 136 20.64 5.51 -20.45
N ILE A 137 20.27 5.92 -21.66
CA ILE A 137 18.90 6.36 -21.97
C ILE A 137 17.87 5.24 -21.74
N LYS A 138 18.24 3.98 -22.04
CA LYS A 138 17.35 2.84 -21.80
C LYS A 138 17.13 2.60 -20.31
N LEU A 139 18.19 2.63 -19.51
CA LEU A 139 18.12 2.45 -18.04
C LEU A 139 17.39 3.62 -17.36
N ASP A 140 17.61 4.85 -17.81
CA ASP A 140 16.88 6.01 -17.28
C ASP A 140 15.38 5.91 -17.54
N ARG A 141 14.98 5.47 -18.73
CA ARG A 141 13.57 5.27 -19.06
C ARG A 141 12.96 4.16 -18.21
N GLU A 142 13.69 3.08 -18.00
CA GLU A 142 13.28 1.98 -17.13
C GLU A 142 13.14 2.47 -15.68
N ARG A 143 14.13 3.17 -15.14
CA ARG A 143 14.12 3.75 -13.80
C ARG A 143 12.94 4.68 -13.58
N LEU A 144 12.74 5.67 -14.46
CA LEU A 144 11.63 6.62 -14.38
C LEU A 144 10.26 5.91 -14.45
N GLY A 145 10.15 4.87 -15.26
CA GLY A 145 8.93 4.06 -15.35
C GLY A 145 8.63 3.32 -14.06
N LEU A 146 9.64 2.69 -13.46
CA LEU A 146 9.50 1.97 -12.17
C LEU A 146 9.29 2.95 -11.01
N GLU A 147 10.03 4.04 -10.95
CA GLU A 147 9.92 5.07 -9.92
C GLU A 147 8.50 5.67 -9.89
N LYS A 148 7.95 5.99 -11.05
CA LYS A 148 6.58 6.53 -11.16
C LYS A 148 5.52 5.63 -10.51
N VAL A 149 5.69 4.31 -10.59
CA VAL A 149 4.66 3.35 -10.12
C VAL A 149 4.96 2.81 -8.72
N LEU A 150 6.24 2.64 -8.38
CA LEU A 150 6.67 1.97 -7.16
C LEU A 150 7.20 2.90 -6.07
N SER A 151 7.27 4.22 -6.31
CA SER A 151 7.83 5.18 -5.36
C SER A 151 7.24 5.07 -3.96
N GLY A 152 5.92 4.99 -3.86
CA GLY A 152 5.21 4.96 -2.58
C GLY A 152 5.31 3.64 -1.81
N ILE A 153 5.73 2.56 -2.48
CA ILE A 153 5.90 1.23 -1.86
C ILE A 153 7.36 0.74 -1.84
N LYS A 154 8.30 1.62 -2.19
CA LYS A 154 9.73 1.29 -2.30
C LYS A 154 10.32 0.68 -1.02
N ASN A 155 9.84 1.12 0.14
CA ASN A 155 10.31 0.68 1.45
C ASN A 155 9.40 -0.38 2.09
N MET A 156 8.36 -0.82 1.41
CA MET A 156 7.45 -1.84 1.91
C MET A 156 8.09 -3.22 1.85
N THR A 157 8.35 -3.82 3.01
CA THR A 157 9.00 -5.14 3.15
C THR A 157 8.00 -6.27 3.34
N ARG A 158 6.80 -5.96 3.84
CA ARG A 158 5.71 -6.91 4.10
C ARG A 158 4.39 -6.37 3.55
N LEU A 159 3.39 -7.23 3.47
CA LEU A 159 2.03 -6.82 3.10
C LEU A 159 1.47 -5.83 4.12
N PRO A 160 0.63 -4.87 3.70
CA PRO A 160 -0.01 -3.93 4.62
C PRO A 160 -1.07 -4.64 5.46
N ASP A 161 -1.31 -4.12 6.65
CA ASP A 161 -2.31 -4.65 7.59
C ASP A 161 -3.73 -4.16 7.27
N SER A 162 -3.85 -3.03 6.56
CA SER A 162 -5.11 -2.56 5.97
C SER A 162 -4.84 -1.71 4.73
N ILE A 163 -5.87 -1.54 3.90
CA ILE A 163 -5.82 -0.64 2.74
C ILE A 163 -6.89 0.45 2.87
N PHE A 164 -6.51 1.68 2.54
CA PHE A 164 -7.43 2.81 2.40
C PHE A 164 -7.57 3.18 0.93
N VAL A 165 -8.78 3.05 0.36
CA VAL A 165 -9.04 3.18 -1.07
C VAL A 165 -9.92 4.39 -1.35
N ILE A 166 -9.52 5.20 -2.32
CA ILE A 166 -10.33 6.29 -2.87
C ILE A 166 -10.74 5.93 -4.29
N ASP A 167 -12.05 5.94 -4.57
CA ASP A 167 -12.68 5.50 -5.82
C ASP A 167 -12.57 3.96 -6.02
N VAL A 168 -13.46 3.24 -5.36
CA VAL A 168 -13.56 1.77 -5.41
C VAL A 168 -13.76 1.25 -6.82
N ARG A 169 -14.49 1.97 -7.67
CA ARG A 169 -14.76 1.54 -9.05
C ARG A 169 -13.49 1.49 -9.89
N LYS A 170 -12.57 2.44 -9.67
CA LYS A 170 -11.30 2.49 -10.39
C LYS A 170 -10.29 1.49 -9.83
N GLU A 171 -10.35 1.26 -8.54
CA GLU A 171 -9.43 0.41 -7.79
C GLU A 171 -10.03 -0.98 -7.45
N GLU A 172 -10.99 -1.45 -8.27
CA GLU A 172 -11.67 -2.74 -8.06
C GLU A 172 -10.68 -3.92 -7.92
N ILE A 173 -9.58 -3.89 -8.68
CA ILE A 173 -8.54 -4.91 -8.61
C ILE A 173 -7.86 -4.89 -7.24
N ALA A 174 -7.59 -3.70 -6.68
CA ALA A 174 -6.98 -3.57 -5.36
C ALA A 174 -7.87 -4.15 -4.26
N VAL A 175 -9.16 -3.84 -4.30
CA VAL A 175 -10.16 -4.37 -3.37
C VAL A 175 -10.27 -5.89 -3.49
N ALA A 176 -10.34 -6.43 -4.71
CA ALA A 176 -10.40 -7.86 -4.95
C ALA A 176 -9.15 -8.62 -4.44
N GLU A 177 -7.95 -8.03 -4.63
CA GLU A 177 -6.71 -8.62 -4.12
C GLU A 177 -6.63 -8.58 -2.60
N ALA A 178 -7.05 -7.48 -1.96
CA ALA A 178 -7.09 -7.36 -0.50
C ALA A 178 -8.04 -8.39 0.11
N ASN A 179 -9.26 -8.49 -0.42
CA ASN A 179 -10.25 -9.48 0.02
C ASN A 179 -9.74 -10.92 -0.11
N LYS A 180 -9.03 -11.23 -1.19
CA LYS A 180 -8.42 -12.55 -1.39
C LYS A 180 -7.38 -12.91 -0.32
N LEU A 181 -6.71 -11.90 0.22
CA LEU A 181 -5.68 -12.08 1.26
C LEU A 181 -6.22 -11.85 2.67
N GLY A 182 -7.49 -11.50 2.82
CA GLY A 182 -8.09 -11.17 4.11
C GLY A 182 -7.58 -9.87 4.73
N ILE A 183 -7.11 -8.92 3.90
CA ILE A 183 -6.64 -7.60 4.34
C ILE A 183 -7.87 -6.68 4.43
N PRO A 184 -8.16 -6.08 5.59
CA PRO A 184 -9.28 -5.18 5.77
C PRO A 184 -9.25 -3.97 4.84
N VAL A 185 -10.39 -3.67 4.22
CA VAL A 185 -10.56 -2.60 3.25
C VAL A 185 -11.37 -1.46 3.85
N ILE A 186 -10.77 -0.29 3.91
CA ILE A 186 -11.43 0.98 4.24
C ILE A 186 -11.59 1.75 2.93
N ALA A 187 -12.79 2.14 2.55
CA ALA A 187 -12.94 2.83 1.27
C ALA A 187 -13.95 3.96 1.28
N VAL A 188 -13.63 5.01 0.53
CA VAL A 188 -14.58 6.07 0.16
C VAL A 188 -15.41 5.56 -1.01
N VAL A 189 -16.72 5.49 -0.81
CA VAL A 189 -17.68 4.91 -1.76
C VAL A 189 -18.67 5.97 -2.21
N ASP A 190 -18.60 6.34 -3.47
CA ASP A 190 -19.58 7.26 -4.07
C ASP A 190 -20.82 6.49 -4.59
N THR A 191 -21.85 7.21 -4.98
CA THR A 191 -23.14 6.67 -5.43
C THR A 191 -23.07 5.77 -6.68
N ASN A 192 -21.98 5.81 -7.44
CA ASN A 192 -21.72 4.98 -8.63
C ASN A 192 -20.94 3.69 -8.36
N CYS A 193 -20.51 3.48 -7.10
CA CYS A 193 -19.68 2.36 -6.69
C CYS A 193 -20.50 1.26 -6.00
N SER A 194 -19.93 0.05 -5.86
CA SER A 194 -20.49 -1.01 -5.04
C SER A 194 -19.84 -1.00 -3.65
N PRO A 195 -20.61 -1.06 -2.56
CA PRO A 195 -20.05 -1.19 -1.20
C PRO A 195 -19.62 -2.61 -0.86
N GLU A 196 -19.78 -3.58 -1.76
CA GLU A 196 -19.44 -4.98 -1.51
C GLU A 196 -17.94 -5.20 -1.42
N GLY A 197 -17.52 -6.06 -0.51
CA GLY A 197 -16.12 -6.38 -0.30
C GLY A 197 -15.33 -5.28 0.42
N ILE A 198 -16.03 -4.35 1.09
CA ILE A 198 -15.44 -3.27 1.88
C ILE A 198 -15.85 -3.46 3.33
N ASP A 199 -14.89 -3.53 4.23
CA ASP A 199 -15.15 -3.74 5.66
C ASP A 199 -15.61 -2.43 6.32
N TYR A 200 -14.99 -1.31 5.94
CA TYR A 200 -15.33 0.01 6.45
C TYR A 200 -15.70 0.95 5.30
N VAL A 201 -17.00 1.00 5.03
CA VAL A 201 -17.56 1.87 3.98
C VAL A 201 -17.67 3.30 4.50
N ILE A 202 -17.14 4.26 3.74
CA ILE A 202 -17.28 5.69 3.99
C ILE A 202 -18.05 6.30 2.82
N PRO A 203 -19.37 6.45 2.91
CA PRO A 203 -20.15 7.06 1.84
C PRO A 203 -19.70 8.51 1.61
N GLY A 204 -19.29 8.86 0.41
CA GLY A 204 -18.81 10.20 0.15
C GLY A 204 -18.33 10.43 -1.27
N ASN A 205 -18.15 11.70 -1.60
CA ASN A 205 -17.70 12.15 -2.91
C ASN A 205 -16.20 11.83 -3.11
N ASP A 206 -15.89 11.11 -4.15
CA ASP A 206 -14.52 10.74 -4.52
C ASP A 206 -13.94 11.62 -5.66
N ASP A 207 -14.72 12.58 -6.19
CA ASP A 207 -14.32 13.49 -7.26
C ASP A 207 -13.81 14.84 -6.75
N ALA A 208 -14.34 15.32 -5.64
CA ALA A 208 -14.01 16.64 -5.14
C ALA A 208 -12.65 16.64 -4.41
N LEU A 209 -11.70 17.46 -4.88
CA LEU A 209 -10.37 17.60 -4.28
C LEU A 209 -10.41 17.86 -2.76
N ARG A 210 -11.38 18.68 -2.30
CA ARG A 210 -11.54 19.01 -0.87
C ARG A 210 -12.02 17.82 -0.07
N ALA A 211 -12.96 17.03 -0.62
CA ALA A 211 -13.48 15.83 0.04
C ALA A 211 -12.39 14.75 0.14
N VAL A 212 -11.70 14.48 -0.96
CA VAL A 212 -10.57 13.52 -1.01
C VAL A 212 -9.47 13.89 -0.02
N ARG A 213 -9.07 15.18 0.02
CA ARG A 213 -8.06 15.66 0.97
C ARG A 213 -8.53 15.53 2.42
N LEU A 214 -9.81 15.83 2.70
CA LEU A 214 -10.38 15.66 4.03
C LEU A 214 -10.31 14.19 4.48
N PHE A 215 -10.74 13.25 3.64
CA PHE A 215 -10.69 11.84 3.97
C PHE A 215 -9.25 11.34 4.20
N ALA A 216 -8.35 11.63 3.27
CA ALA A 216 -6.94 11.21 3.39
C ALA A 216 -6.28 11.80 4.65
N SER A 217 -6.48 13.09 4.91
CA SER A 217 -5.94 13.79 6.07
C SER A 217 -6.44 13.19 7.39
N ARG A 218 -7.73 12.90 7.51
CA ARG A 218 -8.29 12.32 8.75
C ARG A 218 -7.84 10.88 9.00
N ILE A 219 -7.66 10.07 7.95
CA ILE A 219 -7.06 8.73 8.08
C ILE A 219 -5.59 8.85 8.51
N ALA A 220 -4.82 9.77 7.93
CA ALA A 220 -3.43 10.01 8.33
C ALA A 220 -3.34 10.51 9.78
N ASP A 221 -4.25 11.39 10.23
CA ASP A 221 -4.34 11.85 11.61
C ASP A 221 -4.64 10.68 12.57
N ALA A 222 -5.54 9.76 12.18
CA ALA A 222 -5.84 8.56 12.97
C ALA A 222 -4.63 7.62 13.11
N VAL A 223 -3.83 7.48 12.05
CA VAL A 223 -2.57 6.73 12.09
C VAL A 223 -1.57 7.39 13.06
N LEU A 224 -1.39 8.71 12.99
CA LEU A 224 -0.50 9.45 13.88
C LEU A 224 -0.96 9.39 15.34
N GLU A 225 -2.27 9.49 15.59
CA GLU A 225 -2.84 9.33 16.94
C GLU A 225 -2.56 7.91 17.49
N GLY A 226 -2.74 6.86 16.69
CA GLY A 226 -2.42 5.49 17.08
C GLY A 226 -0.94 5.30 17.40
N GLN A 227 -0.05 5.90 16.61
CA GLN A 227 1.40 5.87 16.86
C GLN A 227 1.77 6.61 18.15
N GLN A 228 1.12 7.73 18.46
CA GLN A 228 1.33 8.46 19.71
C GLN A 228 0.88 7.65 20.93
N MET A 229 -0.30 7.02 20.88
CA MET A 229 -0.78 6.14 21.95
C MET A 229 0.20 5.02 22.27
N LEU A 230 0.84 4.45 21.27
CA LEU A 230 1.86 3.42 21.43
C LEU A 230 3.14 3.95 22.10
N THR A 231 3.56 5.17 21.77
CA THR A 231 4.75 5.79 22.38
C THR A 231 4.50 6.20 23.82
N GLU A 232 3.33 6.74 24.13
CA GLU A 232 2.94 7.11 25.50
C GLU A 232 2.70 5.87 26.39
N GLY A 233 2.02 4.84 25.86
CA GLY A 233 1.80 3.57 26.57
C GLY A 233 3.09 2.76 26.82
N GLY A 234 4.10 2.89 25.94
CA GLY A 234 5.41 2.26 26.12
C GLY A 234 6.33 2.99 27.13
N ALA A 235 6.14 4.29 27.33
CA ALA A 235 6.94 5.08 28.28
C ALA A 235 6.58 4.79 29.75
N THR A 236 5.39 4.26 30.01
CA THR A 236 4.98 3.89 31.38
C THR A 236 5.42 2.50 31.82
N ALA A 237 5.98 1.69 30.89
CA ALA A 237 6.42 0.32 31.19
C ALA A 237 7.94 0.19 31.45
N ASP A 238 8.71 1.27 31.31
CA ASP A 238 10.18 1.24 31.43
C ASP A 238 10.69 2.30 32.41
N GLU A 239 10.03 2.44 33.57
CA GLU A 239 10.68 3.03 34.75
C GLU A 239 11.41 1.90 35.49
N PRO A 240 12.75 1.87 35.50
CA PRO A 240 13.47 0.98 36.40
C PRO A 240 13.22 1.46 37.83
N ALA A 241 12.60 0.61 38.63
CA ALA A 241 12.48 0.80 40.06
C ALA A 241 13.87 1.15 40.65
N ALA A 242 14.05 2.41 41.02
CA ALA A 242 15.20 2.85 41.79
C ALA A 242 15.19 2.09 43.11
N GLN A 243 16.05 1.09 43.21
CA GLN A 243 16.37 0.48 44.48
C GLN A 243 17.11 1.50 45.34
N GLU A 244 16.43 1.95 46.35
CA GLU A 244 16.99 2.63 47.53
C GLU A 244 18.08 1.76 48.15
N SER A 245 19.33 2.18 48.03
CA SER A 245 20.43 1.61 48.78
C SER A 245 20.57 2.38 50.12
N ALA A 246 20.26 1.70 51.19
CA ALA A 246 20.72 2.12 52.53
C ALA A 246 22.06 1.44 52.87
N PRO A 247 22.97 2.12 53.62
CA PRO A 247 24.34 1.71 53.82
C PRO A 247 24.54 0.92 55.12
N GLY A 248 25.48 -0.01 55.11
CA GLY A 248 25.87 -0.67 56.37
C GLY A 248 26.91 -1.77 56.22
N THR A 249 28.17 -1.37 56.41
CA THR A 249 29.22 -1.95 57.29
C THR A 249 29.88 -3.28 56.93
N GLU A 250 31.18 -3.13 56.57
CA GLU A 250 32.38 -3.89 56.91
C GLU A 250 32.33 -5.39 57.24
N ALA A 251 33.11 -6.21 56.59
CA ALA A 251 34.41 -6.72 57.07
C ALA A 251 34.83 -8.02 56.36
N SER A 252 36.02 -7.96 55.82
CA SER A 252 37.19 -8.88 56.00
C SER A 252 37.13 -10.31 55.43
N ALA A 253 38.07 -10.50 54.55
CA ALA A 253 39.19 -11.47 54.54
C ALA A 253 39.07 -12.79 53.76
N ILE A 254 40.03 -12.89 52.84
CA ILE A 254 41.01 -13.97 52.61
C ILE A 254 40.53 -15.25 51.87
N GLY A 255 41.25 -15.52 50.78
CA GLY A 255 41.70 -16.88 50.51
C GLY A 255 41.51 -17.39 49.07
N THR A 256 42.58 -17.22 48.32
CA THR A 256 43.32 -18.20 47.47
C THR A 256 42.52 -19.04 46.44
N GLU A 257 42.89 -18.83 45.22
CA GLU A 257 43.82 -19.60 44.36
C GLU A 257 43.21 -20.77 43.57
N SER A 258 43.57 -20.76 42.34
CA SER A 258 44.01 -21.84 41.42
C SER A 258 43.07 -22.28 40.34
N ALA A 259 43.38 -21.86 39.18
CA ALA A 259 43.98 -22.55 38.03
C ALA A 259 43.09 -23.56 37.27
N ALA A 260 43.13 -23.35 36.02
CA ALA A 260 43.45 -24.23 34.89
C ALA A 260 42.37 -24.36 33.81
N ALA A 261 42.72 -23.81 32.67
CA ALA A 261 42.28 -24.31 31.38
C ALA A 261 42.90 -25.68 31.11
N PRO A 262 42.40 -26.48 30.15
CA PRO A 262 42.80 -26.31 28.77
C PRO A 262 41.71 -26.65 27.71
N ALA A 263 41.90 -26.13 26.49
CA ALA A 263 41.45 -26.63 25.22
C ALA A 263 42.43 -27.77 24.77
N PRO A 264 42.36 -28.30 23.54
CA PRO A 264 41.33 -28.59 22.50
C PRO A 264 41.41 -30.06 22.02
N VAL A 265 40.57 -30.52 21.09
CA VAL A 265 40.81 -31.54 20.04
C VAL A 265 39.71 -31.41 18.98
N GLU A 266 39.95 -31.10 17.81
CA GLU A 266 40.40 -31.53 16.51
C GLU A 266 39.91 -32.91 16.00
N ALA A 267 39.59 -32.90 14.69
CA ALA A 267 39.45 -33.97 13.70
C ALA A 267 38.10 -34.67 13.58
N ALA A 268 37.50 -34.99 12.47
CA ALA A 268 38.00 -35.16 11.09
C ALA A 268 36.79 -35.30 10.15
N ALA A 269 36.96 -34.90 8.90
CA ALA A 269 36.14 -35.35 7.78
C ALA A 269 36.53 -36.81 7.39
N PRO A 270 35.72 -37.51 6.60
CA PRO A 270 36.10 -37.60 5.20
C PRO A 270 34.96 -37.62 4.16
N ALA A 271 35.39 -37.30 2.97
CA ALA A 271 34.80 -37.32 1.67
C ALA A 271 34.38 -38.71 1.14
N THR A 272 33.65 -38.69 0.07
CA THR A 272 33.65 -39.49 -1.18
C THR A 272 32.24 -39.78 -1.62
N THR A 273 31.79 -39.68 -2.79
CA THR A 273 32.11 -39.78 -4.23
C THR A 273 30.78 -39.68 -4.95
N ALA A 274 30.64 -38.83 -5.96
CA ALA A 274 30.67 -39.05 -7.40
C ALA A 274 29.58 -39.93 -8.03
N GLU A 275 29.12 -39.43 -9.14
CA GLU A 275 28.53 -39.99 -10.38
C GLU A 275 27.02 -39.80 -10.53
N ALA A 276 26.43 -39.34 -11.57
CA ALA A 276 26.67 -39.20 -12.99
C ALA A 276 25.37 -38.63 -13.58
N SER A 277 25.45 -37.73 -14.53
CA SER A 277 24.44 -37.49 -15.56
C SER A 277 24.37 -38.71 -16.49
N PRO A 278 23.37 -38.92 -17.34
CA PRO A 278 22.77 -37.95 -18.26
C PRO A 278 21.24 -38.12 -18.52
N ASP A 279 20.54 -37.19 -19.07
CA ASP A 279 19.88 -37.33 -20.37
C ASP A 279 19.03 -36.06 -20.68
N GLN A 280 19.35 -35.47 -21.82
CA GLN A 280 18.43 -34.55 -22.50
C GLN A 280 17.64 -35.35 -23.53
N PRO A 281 16.43 -34.92 -23.86
CA PRO A 281 16.05 -34.92 -25.26
C PRO A 281 15.66 -33.53 -25.79
N VAL A 282 16.25 -33.26 -26.91
CA VAL A 282 16.01 -32.28 -27.96
C VAL A 282 14.51 -32.16 -28.30
N ALA A 283 14.03 -30.95 -28.39
CA ALA A 283 12.75 -30.64 -29.04
C ALA A 283 12.98 -29.81 -30.30
N GLU A 284 12.47 -30.32 -31.38
CA GLU A 284 12.47 -29.77 -32.74
C GLU A 284 11.59 -28.51 -32.87
N PRO A 285 11.85 -27.67 -33.88
CA PRO A 285 11.11 -26.43 -34.12
C PRO A 285 9.85 -26.67 -34.95
N ILE A 286 8.75 -26.07 -34.51
CA ILE A 286 7.51 -26.04 -35.28
C ILE A 286 7.50 -24.83 -36.23
N GLU A 287 7.31 -25.19 -37.45
CA GLU A 287 7.21 -24.48 -38.72
C GLU A 287 6.14 -23.38 -38.72
N ALA A 288 6.48 -22.25 -39.32
CA ALA A 288 5.61 -21.11 -39.58
C ALA A 288 4.66 -21.40 -40.73
N ALA A 289 3.39 -21.06 -40.61
CA ALA A 289 2.42 -21.00 -41.72
C ALA A 289 1.96 -19.53 -41.94
N PRO A 290 1.57 -19.19 -43.20
CA PRO A 290 1.74 -17.84 -43.74
C PRO A 290 0.55 -16.92 -43.54
N ALA A 291 0.84 -15.63 -43.70
CA ALA A 291 -0.03 -14.48 -43.69
C ALA A 291 -1.15 -14.55 -44.72
N GLY A 292 -2.39 -14.29 -44.29
CA GLY A 292 -3.51 -13.97 -45.16
C GLY A 292 -3.65 -12.45 -45.27
N GLU A 293 -3.67 -12.00 -46.52
CA GLU A 293 -3.87 -10.60 -46.92
C GLU A 293 -5.28 -10.08 -46.59
N PRO A 294 -5.47 -8.77 -46.37
CA PRO A 294 -6.78 -8.18 -46.18
C PRO A 294 -7.41 -7.80 -47.51
N GLU A 295 -8.59 -8.36 -47.79
CA GLU A 295 -9.43 -7.91 -48.90
C GLU A 295 -10.08 -6.53 -48.61
N ASN A 296 -9.83 -5.66 -49.53
CA ASN A 296 -10.30 -4.31 -49.67
C ASN A 296 -11.69 -4.35 -50.36
N HIS A 297 -12.75 -3.94 -49.67
CA HIS A 297 -14.01 -3.60 -50.31
C HIS A 297 -14.30 -2.11 -50.19
N SER A 298 -14.00 -1.46 -51.29
CA SER A 298 -14.39 -0.09 -51.59
C SER A 298 -15.88 -0.01 -51.98
N ALA A 299 -16.48 1.10 -51.52
CA ALA A 299 -17.49 1.92 -52.14
C ALA A 299 -18.86 1.30 -52.58
N GLU A 300 -19.94 1.87 -52.07
CA GLU A 300 -20.85 2.56 -52.98
C GLU A 300 -21.78 3.54 -52.22
N VAL A 301 -21.73 4.78 -52.68
CA VAL A 301 -22.60 5.89 -52.33
C VAL A 301 -23.90 5.69 -53.08
N VAL A 302 -25.05 5.73 -52.39
CA VAL A 302 -26.33 6.13 -53.06
C VAL A 302 -27.05 7.11 -52.14
N ALA A 303 -27.14 8.33 -52.65
CA ALA A 303 -28.06 9.37 -52.24
C ALA A 303 -29.44 9.06 -52.86
N ALA A 304 -30.50 9.27 -52.09
CA ALA A 304 -31.76 9.85 -52.57
C ALA A 304 -32.86 9.91 -51.51
N SER A 305 -33.39 11.09 -51.39
CA SER A 305 -34.68 11.57 -50.94
C SER A 305 -34.90 11.80 -49.49
#